data_04eb8b632c04d01a0133d5381382311e
#
_entry.id   04eb8b632c04d01a0133d5381382311e
#
_cell.length_a   1.000
_cell.length_b   1.000
_cell.length_c   1.000
_cell.angle_alpha   90.00
_cell.angle_beta   90.00
_cell.angle_gamma   90.00
#
_symmetry.space_group_name_H-M   'P 1'
#
loop_
_entity.id
_entity.type
_entity.pdbx_description
1 polymer ?
#
loop_
_entity_poly.entity_id
_entity_poly.type
_entity_poly.pdbx_seq_one_letter_code
_entity_poly.pdbx_strand_id
1 'polypeptide(L)'
;MLTASLFLFLALGFLTLGTVGAQTSVPTKLVEILDPAFEEILSPDAVLKTVFPGDRSFMEGPTWVVGRPGHLIFSDIPKNVIYELGPDGKVFVVVDKIHTGDVAPTASNTGRPVLTGADGTAVDKEGRITYVEFTGGRVIRVEKDGTRTVMASEFEGKRFNNPDDLVYKSDGALYWTDLPPRGTEPRPNFVPFGGVYRIKNGKLDLLSKDYRPNGIAFSPDEKYLYITDSPRKLVRFDVQRDGTLANGHIFVNLGSDPRPGNPDGLKTDKDGNVYTAGPGGLWVFSPAGKHIASLNAPAGTRSFVNFTFGGDDGRTMYMTTPEALFSVEFKTSRR
;
A
#
# COMPACT_ATOMS: atom_id res chain seq x y z
N MET A 1 -47.13 68.91 9.54
CA MET A 1 -45.75 69.07 10.03
C MET A 1 -45.50 67.94 11.00
N LEU A 2 -44.92 66.84 10.51
CA LEU A 2 -44.54 65.69 11.36
C LEU A 2 -43.01 65.58 11.30
N THR A 3 -42.38 65.73 12.41
CA THR A 3 -40.94 65.52 12.64
C THR A 3 -40.68 64.07 12.94
N ALA A 4 -39.91 63.39 12.10
CA ALA A 4 -39.45 62.02 12.30
C ALA A 4 -38.12 62.06 13.03
N SER A 5 -38.08 61.46 14.24
CA SER A 5 -36.87 61.23 14.99
C SER A 5 -36.18 59.91 14.57
N LEU A 6 -34.95 60.01 14.16
CA LEU A 6 -34.10 58.87 13.76
C LEU A 6 -33.36 58.36 14.99
N PHE A 7 -33.67 57.14 15.45
CA PHE A 7 -32.89 56.45 16.47
C PHE A 7 -31.77 55.62 15.83
N LEU A 8 -30.54 56.00 16.13
CA LEU A 8 -29.35 55.29 15.75
C LEU A 8 -28.99 54.23 16.80
N PHE A 9 -29.14 52.94 16.51
CA PHE A 9 -28.67 51.89 17.39
C PHE A 9 -27.22 51.54 17.02
N LEU A 10 -26.30 51.91 17.94
CA LEU A 10 -24.91 51.38 17.88
C LEU A 10 -24.92 49.97 18.47
N ALA A 11 -24.67 48.96 17.61
CA ALA A 11 -24.38 47.60 18.05
C ALA A 11 -22.88 47.47 18.30
N LEU A 12 -22.46 47.43 19.56
CA LEU A 12 -21.11 47.00 19.93
C LEU A 12 -21.00 45.49 19.74
N GLY A 13 -20.32 45.08 18.67
CA GLY A 13 -19.91 43.70 18.48
C GLY A 13 -18.67 43.37 19.35
N PHE A 14 -18.84 42.55 20.37
CA PHE A 14 -17.72 41.95 21.07
C PHE A 14 -17.10 40.85 20.19
N LEU A 15 -15.95 41.11 19.58
CA LEU A 15 -15.10 40.08 19.02
C LEU A 15 -14.42 39.33 20.18
N THR A 16 -14.91 38.16 20.50
CA THR A 16 -14.16 37.20 21.30
C THR A 16 -13.09 36.56 20.40
N LEU A 17 -11.84 37.00 20.54
CA LEU A 17 -10.68 36.29 20.03
C LEU A 17 -10.58 34.97 20.80
N GLY A 18 -11.08 33.89 20.21
CA GLY A 18 -10.79 32.54 20.64
C GLY A 18 -9.31 32.26 20.46
N THR A 19 -8.57 32.12 21.54
CA THR A 19 -7.22 31.61 21.54
C THR A 19 -7.30 30.15 21.04
N VAL A 20 -6.90 29.91 19.79
CA VAL A 20 -6.61 28.56 19.31
C VAL A 20 -5.40 28.08 20.10
N GLY A 21 -5.65 27.30 21.14
CA GLY A 21 -4.61 26.62 21.89
C GLY A 21 -3.84 25.75 20.91
N ALA A 22 -2.57 26.02 20.71
CA ALA A 22 -1.67 25.13 20.00
C ALA A 22 -1.71 23.79 20.74
N GLN A 23 -2.37 22.79 20.16
CA GLN A 23 -2.22 21.41 20.60
C GLN A 23 -0.75 21.06 20.37
N THR A 24 0.03 21.09 21.44
CA THR A 24 1.37 20.50 21.47
C THR A 24 1.18 19.00 21.26
N SER A 25 1.32 18.54 20.02
CA SER A 25 1.39 17.13 19.71
C SER A 25 2.60 16.58 20.45
N VAL A 26 2.37 15.74 21.45
CA VAL A 26 3.44 14.91 22.04
C VAL A 26 4.06 14.15 20.89
N PRO A 27 5.40 14.19 20.69
CA PRO A 27 6.03 13.41 19.65
C PRO A 27 5.64 11.95 19.83
N THR A 28 4.89 11.39 18.91
CA THR A 28 4.48 9.99 18.97
C THR A 28 5.75 9.17 18.79
N LYS A 29 6.10 8.35 19.79
CA LYS A 29 7.25 7.44 19.69
C LYS A 29 7.08 6.59 18.42
N LEU A 30 8.12 6.52 17.57
CA LEU A 30 8.04 5.79 16.29
C LEU A 30 7.66 4.32 16.52
N VAL A 31 8.34 3.66 17.45
CA VAL A 31 8.17 2.21 17.69
C VAL A 31 7.47 1.99 19.03
N GLU A 32 6.38 1.25 19.00
CA GLU A 32 5.70 0.70 20.17
C GLU A 32 5.90 -0.81 20.17
N ILE A 33 6.60 -1.33 21.19
CA ILE A 33 6.86 -2.77 21.36
C ILE A 33 5.88 -3.31 22.38
N LEU A 34 5.11 -4.31 21.99
CA LEU A 34 4.10 -4.97 22.81
C LEU A 34 4.56 -6.38 23.26
N ASP A 35 5.52 -6.94 22.55
CA ASP A 35 6.20 -8.18 22.94
C ASP A 35 7.70 -7.91 23.07
N PRO A 36 8.28 -8.05 24.27
CA PRO A 36 9.70 -7.74 24.50
C PRO A 36 10.67 -8.49 23.56
N ALA A 37 10.30 -9.68 23.08
CA ALA A 37 11.11 -10.42 22.12
C ALA A 37 11.30 -9.66 20.79
N PHE A 38 10.42 -8.72 20.47
CA PHE A 38 10.55 -7.89 19.26
C PHE A 38 11.67 -6.84 19.38
N GLU A 39 12.15 -6.54 20.59
CA GLU A 39 13.32 -5.67 20.78
C GLU A 39 14.60 -6.23 20.15
N GLU A 40 14.72 -7.54 20.03
CA GLU A 40 15.83 -8.18 19.32
C GLU A 40 15.77 -7.95 17.80
N ILE A 41 14.61 -7.59 17.30
CA ILE A 41 14.31 -7.35 15.89
C ILE A 41 14.44 -5.86 15.55
N LEU A 42 13.80 -5.00 16.33
CA LEU A 42 13.75 -3.56 16.10
C LEU A 42 14.00 -2.80 17.43
N SER A 43 14.89 -1.81 17.39
CA SER A 43 15.12 -0.97 18.55
C SER A 43 13.90 -0.14 18.89
N PRO A 44 13.50 0.00 20.17
CA PRO A 44 12.49 0.95 20.59
C PRO A 44 12.87 2.42 20.29
N ASP A 45 14.16 2.68 20.08
CA ASP A 45 14.72 4.00 19.74
C ASP A 45 15.09 4.11 18.26
N ALA A 46 14.56 3.22 17.40
CA ALA A 46 14.78 3.27 15.97
C ALA A 46 14.31 4.63 15.39
N VAL A 47 15.07 5.15 14.44
CA VAL A 47 14.84 6.46 13.83
C VAL A 47 14.30 6.28 12.42
N LEU A 48 13.22 6.99 12.12
CA LEU A 48 12.67 7.10 10.77
C LEU A 48 13.49 8.14 9.99
N LYS A 49 13.99 7.73 8.83
CA LYS A 49 14.72 8.60 7.90
C LYS A 49 13.85 8.90 6.68
N THR A 50 13.76 10.16 6.28
CA THR A 50 13.17 10.51 4.98
C THR A 50 14.19 10.20 3.90
N VAL A 51 13.82 9.31 2.97
CA VAL A 51 14.65 8.87 1.85
C VAL A 51 14.37 9.70 0.61
N PHE A 52 13.09 9.94 0.34
CA PHE A 52 12.66 10.74 -0.79
C PHE A 52 11.43 11.57 -0.39
N PRO A 53 11.55 12.91 -0.41
CA PRO A 53 10.40 13.78 -0.16
C PRO A 53 9.48 13.77 -1.38
N GLY A 54 8.21 13.45 -1.14
CA GLY A 54 7.18 13.53 -2.17
C GLY A 54 6.73 14.99 -2.40
N ASP A 55 6.19 15.24 -3.59
CA ASP A 55 5.50 16.47 -3.93
C ASP A 55 4.06 16.15 -4.34
N ARG A 56 3.13 16.22 -3.40
CA ARG A 56 1.70 15.92 -3.58
C ARG A 56 1.44 14.64 -4.38
N SER A 57 2.21 13.64 -4.09
CA SER A 57 2.25 12.33 -4.74
C SER A 57 1.28 11.35 -4.07
N PHE A 58 1.29 10.12 -4.52
CA PHE A 58 0.81 8.94 -3.82
C PHE A 58 1.77 7.81 -4.16
N MET A 59 2.82 7.67 -3.32
CA MET A 59 3.86 6.68 -3.54
C MET A 59 3.38 5.33 -3.02
N GLU A 60 3.56 4.30 -3.86
CA GLU A 60 3.10 2.94 -3.63
C GLU A 60 4.12 1.90 -4.08
N GLY A 61 3.74 0.64 -3.96
CA GLY A 61 4.39 -0.52 -4.52
C GLY A 61 5.90 -0.63 -4.31
N PRO A 62 6.47 -0.31 -3.13
CA PRO A 62 7.91 -0.39 -2.94
C PRO A 62 8.35 -1.85 -3.02
N THR A 63 9.37 -2.12 -3.84
CA THR A 63 9.92 -3.46 -4.04
C THR A 63 11.45 -3.38 -4.08
N TRP A 64 12.09 -4.22 -3.28
CA TRP A 64 13.55 -4.36 -3.32
C TRP A 64 13.96 -5.33 -4.41
N VAL A 65 14.73 -4.82 -5.37
CA VAL A 65 15.34 -5.62 -6.43
C VAL A 65 16.66 -6.16 -5.93
N VAL A 66 16.73 -7.47 -5.76
CA VAL A 66 17.95 -8.13 -5.29
C VAL A 66 19.02 -8.06 -6.37
N GLY A 67 20.20 -7.55 -6.01
CA GLY A 67 21.35 -7.38 -6.90
C GLY A 67 22.65 -7.19 -6.10
N ARG A 68 23.71 -6.77 -6.78
CA ARG A 68 24.98 -6.39 -6.15
C ARG A 68 25.57 -5.16 -6.83
N PRO A 69 25.25 -3.96 -6.35
CA PRO A 69 24.30 -3.64 -5.27
C PRO A 69 22.85 -3.86 -5.69
N GLY A 70 21.97 -4.11 -4.71
CA GLY A 70 20.55 -4.08 -4.88
C GLY A 70 20.01 -2.64 -4.94
N HIS A 71 18.77 -2.47 -5.35
CA HIS A 71 18.12 -1.17 -5.42
C HIS A 71 16.63 -1.28 -5.10
N LEU A 72 16.02 -0.16 -4.75
CA LEU A 72 14.59 -0.04 -4.50
C LEU A 72 13.89 0.50 -5.73
N ILE A 73 12.78 -0.13 -6.11
CA ILE A 73 11.81 0.51 -7.01
C ILE A 73 10.54 0.86 -6.23
N PHE A 74 9.83 1.90 -6.65
CA PHE A 74 8.54 2.30 -6.08
C PHE A 74 7.74 3.10 -7.11
N SER A 75 6.43 3.02 -7.03
CA SER A 75 5.53 3.72 -7.92
C SER A 75 5.14 5.09 -7.38
N ASP A 76 4.77 5.98 -8.28
CA ASP A 76 4.07 7.23 -8.01
C ASP A 76 2.83 7.25 -8.90
N ILE A 77 1.69 6.85 -8.32
CA ILE A 77 0.48 6.58 -9.09
C ILE A 77 -0.01 7.84 -9.83
N PRO A 78 -0.12 9.02 -9.19
CA PRO A 78 -0.51 10.25 -9.88
C PRO A 78 0.47 10.72 -10.95
N LYS A 79 1.77 10.56 -10.71
CA LYS A 79 2.79 10.94 -11.68
C LYS A 79 2.95 9.98 -12.83
N ASN A 80 2.30 8.81 -12.72
CA ASN A 80 2.25 7.82 -13.80
C ASN A 80 3.62 7.23 -14.14
N VAL A 81 4.46 7.00 -13.09
CA VAL A 81 5.84 6.52 -13.21
C VAL A 81 6.18 5.46 -12.16
N ILE A 82 7.22 4.68 -12.43
CA ILE A 82 7.96 3.90 -11.44
C ILE A 82 9.36 4.50 -11.33
N TYR A 83 9.77 4.75 -10.11
CA TYR A 83 11.09 5.23 -9.75
C TYR A 83 12.01 4.08 -9.33
N GLU A 84 13.30 4.31 -9.48
CA GLU A 84 14.39 3.56 -8.86
C GLU A 84 15.16 4.49 -7.92
N LEU A 85 15.40 4.03 -6.69
CA LEU A 85 16.35 4.60 -5.76
C LEU A 85 17.65 3.82 -5.86
N GLY A 86 18.67 4.44 -6.43
CA GLY A 86 19.98 3.86 -6.54
C GLY A 86 20.77 3.86 -5.22
N PRO A 87 21.88 3.13 -5.15
CA PRO A 87 22.71 3.03 -3.94
C PRO A 87 23.39 4.35 -3.56
N ASP A 88 23.48 5.30 -4.48
CA ASP A 88 23.98 6.66 -4.24
C ASP A 88 22.91 7.63 -3.71
N GLY A 89 21.70 7.14 -3.42
CA GLY A 89 20.56 7.90 -2.93
C GLY A 89 19.84 8.73 -3.99
N LYS A 90 20.23 8.63 -5.27
CA LYS A 90 19.54 9.31 -6.35
C LYS A 90 18.32 8.52 -6.82
N VAL A 91 17.28 9.25 -7.23
CA VAL A 91 16.04 8.69 -7.72
C VAL A 91 15.91 8.95 -9.22
N PHE A 92 15.62 7.92 -9.99
CA PHE A 92 15.46 7.95 -11.43
C PHE A 92 14.10 7.39 -11.84
N VAL A 93 13.53 7.86 -12.94
CA VAL A 93 12.37 7.23 -13.57
C VAL A 93 12.85 6.04 -14.39
N VAL A 94 12.35 4.84 -14.07
CA VAL A 94 12.68 3.60 -14.80
C VAL A 94 11.54 3.10 -15.68
N VAL A 95 10.30 3.48 -15.34
CA VAL A 95 9.12 3.26 -16.19
C VAL A 95 8.28 4.52 -16.20
N ASP A 96 8.03 5.10 -17.36
CA ASP A 96 7.14 6.25 -17.53
C ASP A 96 5.87 5.89 -18.32
N LYS A 97 4.92 6.82 -18.41
CA LYS A 97 3.71 6.68 -19.24
C LYS A 97 3.04 5.31 -19.04
N ILE A 98 2.86 4.93 -17.81
CA ILE A 98 2.28 3.64 -17.43
C ILE A 98 0.89 3.51 -18.00
N HIS A 99 0.03 4.49 -17.67
CA HIS A 99 -1.30 4.61 -18.26
C HIS A 99 -1.27 5.53 -19.48
N THR A 100 -1.81 5.08 -20.60
CA THR A 100 -1.76 5.79 -21.89
C THR A 100 -3.14 6.26 -22.39
N GLY A 101 -4.17 6.23 -21.54
CA GLY A 101 -5.40 6.98 -21.75
C GLY A 101 -6.56 6.27 -22.43
N ASP A 102 -6.58 4.96 -22.52
CA ASP A 102 -7.71 4.17 -23.02
C ASP A 102 -8.90 4.09 -22.03
N VAL A 103 -8.66 4.39 -20.75
CA VAL A 103 -9.68 4.57 -19.71
C VAL A 103 -9.42 5.88 -18.98
N ALA A 104 -10.45 6.70 -18.82
CA ALA A 104 -10.33 7.93 -18.05
C ALA A 104 -10.16 7.61 -16.56
N PRO A 105 -9.17 8.23 -15.87
CA PRO A 105 -9.05 8.11 -14.44
C PRO A 105 -10.28 8.65 -13.73
N THR A 106 -10.72 7.98 -12.67
CA THR A 106 -11.82 8.45 -11.86
C THR A 106 -11.39 9.68 -11.06
N ALA A 107 -12.03 10.83 -11.28
CA ALA A 107 -11.75 12.04 -10.52
C ALA A 107 -12.05 11.83 -9.03
N SER A 108 -11.19 12.38 -8.18
CA SER A 108 -11.37 12.35 -6.73
C SER A 108 -12.14 13.60 -6.29
N ASN A 109 -13.32 13.41 -5.69
CA ASN A 109 -14.09 14.51 -5.07
C ASN A 109 -13.53 14.94 -3.70
N THR A 110 -12.42 14.34 -3.26
CA THR A 110 -11.89 14.49 -1.90
C THR A 110 -10.64 15.36 -1.82
N GLY A 111 -10.25 16.01 -2.93
CA GLY A 111 -8.99 16.78 -3.02
C GLY A 111 -7.73 15.90 -3.04
N ARG A 112 -7.88 14.58 -3.18
CA ARG A 112 -6.76 13.66 -3.40
C ARG A 112 -6.29 13.73 -4.86
N PRO A 113 -5.02 13.45 -5.14
CA PRO A 113 -4.54 13.27 -6.50
C PRO A 113 -5.34 12.21 -7.24
N VAL A 114 -5.48 12.38 -8.55
CA VAL A 114 -6.07 11.35 -9.42
C VAL A 114 -5.08 10.19 -9.54
N LEU A 115 -5.51 8.99 -9.17
CA LEU A 115 -4.68 7.79 -9.26
C LEU A 115 -4.71 7.26 -10.69
N THR A 116 -3.58 7.28 -11.39
CA THR A 116 -3.52 6.99 -12.83
C THR A 116 -2.64 5.78 -13.15
N GLY A 117 -1.43 5.75 -12.62
CA GLY A 117 -0.34 4.88 -13.05
C GLY A 117 -0.29 3.51 -12.37
N ALA A 118 0.94 3.06 -12.08
CA ALA A 118 1.15 1.82 -11.34
C ALA A 118 0.82 1.99 -9.86
N ASP A 119 0.21 0.97 -9.29
CA ASP A 119 0.05 0.78 -7.86
C ASP A 119 1.14 -0.17 -7.36
N GLY A 120 0.85 -1.41 -7.06
CA GLY A 120 1.82 -2.40 -6.64
C GLY A 120 2.86 -2.72 -7.71
N THR A 121 4.07 -3.06 -7.26
CA THR A 121 5.14 -3.60 -8.10
C THR A 121 5.69 -4.91 -7.51
N ALA A 122 6.21 -5.77 -8.36
CA ALA A 122 6.96 -6.96 -7.97
C ALA A 122 8.07 -7.23 -9.01
N VAL A 123 9.04 -8.05 -8.63
CA VAL A 123 10.12 -8.47 -9.53
C VAL A 123 10.14 -9.98 -9.60
N ASP A 124 10.19 -10.52 -10.80
CA ASP A 124 10.28 -11.95 -11.00
C ASP A 124 11.73 -12.47 -10.83
N LYS A 125 11.89 -13.79 -10.89
CA LYS A 125 13.21 -14.43 -10.70
C LYS A 125 14.24 -14.09 -11.79
N GLU A 126 13.79 -13.56 -12.93
CA GLU A 126 14.64 -13.06 -14.01
C GLU A 126 14.99 -11.57 -13.84
N GLY A 127 14.52 -10.92 -12.76
CA GLY A 127 14.75 -9.52 -12.47
C GLY A 127 13.88 -8.56 -13.28
N ARG A 128 12.77 -9.03 -13.87
CA ARG A 128 11.85 -8.20 -14.65
C ARG A 128 10.81 -7.57 -13.73
N ILE A 129 10.58 -6.27 -13.90
CA ILE A 129 9.55 -5.53 -13.17
C ILE A 129 8.17 -5.94 -13.69
N THR A 130 7.28 -6.29 -12.78
CA THR A 130 5.85 -6.45 -13.05
C THR A 130 5.09 -5.45 -12.18
N TYR A 131 4.09 -4.81 -12.73
CA TYR A 131 3.27 -3.84 -12.02
C TYR A 131 1.79 -4.02 -12.34
N VAL A 132 0.95 -3.57 -11.44
CA VAL A 132 -0.48 -3.42 -11.69
C VAL A 132 -0.77 -1.99 -12.11
N GLU A 133 -1.44 -1.82 -13.24
CA GLU A 133 -1.88 -0.52 -13.74
C GLU A 133 -3.26 -0.20 -13.17
N PHE A 134 -3.28 0.73 -12.22
CA PHE A 134 -4.46 1.04 -11.42
C PHE A 134 -5.68 1.45 -12.27
N THR A 135 -5.55 2.49 -13.09
CA THR A 135 -6.66 2.98 -13.93
C THR A 135 -6.91 2.09 -15.14
N GLY A 136 -5.87 1.57 -15.76
CA GLY A 136 -5.98 0.71 -16.94
C GLY A 136 -6.56 -0.67 -16.66
N GLY A 137 -6.58 -1.10 -15.39
CA GLY A 137 -7.08 -2.42 -15.03
C GLY A 137 -6.25 -3.53 -15.66
N ARG A 138 -4.92 -3.44 -15.62
CA ARG A 138 -4.01 -4.39 -16.27
C ARG A 138 -2.89 -4.82 -15.33
N VAL A 139 -2.39 -6.02 -15.57
CA VAL A 139 -1.13 -6.53 -15.00
C VAL A 139 -0.11 -6.55 -16.13
N ILE A 140 0.99 -5.84 -15.96
CA ILE A 140 1.97 -5.62 -17.03
C ILE A 140 3.37 -5.99 -16.53
N ARG A 141 4.13 -6.70 -17.37
CA ARG A 141 5.53 -6.99 -17.14
C ARG A 141 6.41 -6.21 -18.12
N VAL A 142 7.47 -5.62 -17.62
CA VAL A 142 8.51 -4.97 -18.40
C VAL A 142 9.55 -6.02 -18.76
N GLU A 143 9.75 -6.26 -20.05
CA GLU A 143 10.73 -7.21 -20.53
C GLU A 143 12.15 -6.60 -20.50
N LYS A 144 13.19 -7.43 -20.66
CA LYS A 144 14.59 -6.96 -20.58
C LYS A 144 14.97 -5.95 -21.68
N ASP A 145 14.26 -5.94 -22.79
CA ASP A 145 14.43 -4.98 -23.88
C ASP A 145 13.60 -3.69 -23.69
N GLY A 146 12.90 -3.57 -22.55
CA GLY A 146 12.03 -2.44 -22.24
C GLY A 146 10.62 -2.54 -22.82
N THR A 147 10.30 -3.55 -23.60
CA THR A 147 8.93 -3.77 -24.09
C THR A 147 8.00 -4.14 -22.94
N ARG A 148 6.69 -3.92 -23.11
CA ARG A 148 5.67 -4.17 -22.11
C ARG A 148 4.74 -5.28 -22.54
N THR A 149 4.71 -6.36 -21.78
CA THR A 149 3.81 -7.50 -21.99
C THR A 149 2.60 -7.36 -21.07
N VAL A 150 1.40 -7.26 -21.63
CA VAL A 150 0.15 -7.34 -20.87
C VAL A 150 -0.04 -8.81 -20.47
N MET A 151 0.08 -9.11 -19.20
CA MET A 151 -0.10 -10.46 -18.65
C MET A 151 -1.57 -10.77 -18.40
N ALA A 152 -2.34 -9.78 -17.96
CA ALA A 152 -3.79 -9.88 -17.76
C ALA A 152 -4.43 -8.49 -17.88
N SER A 153 -5.62 -8.40 -18.49
CA SER A 153 -6.40 -7.17 -18.62
C SER A 153 -7.89 -7.36 -18.34
N GLU A 154 -8.34 -8.62 -18.33
CA GLU A 154 -9.76 -8.96 -18.17
C GLU A 154 -9.93 -10.34 -17.56
N PHE A 155 -11.08 -10.57 -16.97
CA PHE A 155 -11.56 -11.87 -16.52
C PHE A 155 -12.97 -12.10 -17.05
N GLU A 156 -13.21 -13.22 -17.75
CA GLU A 156 -14.49 -13.56 -18.39
C GLU A 156 -15.06 -12.44 -19.27
N GLY A 157 -14.20 -11.77 -20.07
CA GLY A 157 -14.58 -10.68 -20.98
C GLY A 157 -14.90 -9.35 -20.28
N LYS A 158 -14.57 -9.21 -19.00
CA LYS A 158 -14.73 -7.97 -18.24
C LYS A 158 -13.39 -7.47 -17.70
N ARG A 159 -13.14 -6.18 -17.83
CA ARG A 159 -11.92 -5.52 -17.33
C ARG A 159 -11.83 -5.64 -15.82
N PHE A 160 -10.61 -5.73 -15.29
CA PHE A 160 -10.36 -5.52 -13.87
C PHE A 160 -10.72 -4.10 -13.43
N ASN A 161 -11.05 -3.93 -12.18
CA ASN A 161 -11.47 -2.62 -11.64
C ASN A 161 -10.28 -1.70 -11.42
N ASN A 162 -9.50 -2.02 -10.42
CA ASN A 162 -8.29 -1.31 -10.03
C ASN A 162 -7.36 -2.35 -9.38
N PRO A 163 -6.57 -3.08 -10.15
CA PRO A 163 -5.55 -3.97 -9.61
C PRO A 163 -4.62 -3.18 -8.68
N ASP A 164 -4.35 -3.74 -7.49
CA ASP A 164 -3.77 -2.97 -6.38
C ASP A 164 -2.37 -3.47 -5.98
N ASP A 165 -2.23 -4.69 -5.45
CA ASP A 165 -0.93 -5.23 -5.05
C ASP A 165 -0.72 -6.63 -5.67
N LEU A 166 0.54 -7.07 -5.73
CA LEU A 166 0.92 -8.33 -6.39
C LEU A 166 2.13 -8.97 -5.74
N VAL A 167 2.20 -10.31 -5.87
CA VAL A 167 3.32 -11.09 -5.34
C VAL A 167 3.60 -12.31 -6.22
N TYR A 168 4.87 -12.59 -6.48
CA TYR A 168 5.30 -13.83 -7.09
C TYR A 168 5.45 -14.94 -6.05
N LYS A 169 4.95 -16.12 -6.39
CA LYS A 169 5.26 -17.37 -5.70
C LYS A 169 6.59 -17.93 -6.23
N SER A 170 7.31 -18.70 -5.42
CA SER A 170 8.61 -19.29 -5.80
C SER A 170 8.56 -20.17 -7.06
N ASP A 171 7.39 -20.73 -7.40
CA ASP A 171 7.15 -21.51 -8.61
C ASP A 171 6.88 -20.66 -9.87
N GLY A 172 7.01 -19.33 -9.76
CA GLY A 172 6.81 -18.36 -10.85
C GLY A 172 5.37 -17.95 -11.10
N ALA A 173 4.41 -18.47 -10.34
CA ALA A 173 3.03 -17.99 -10.43
C ALA A 173 2.92 -16.57 -9.84
N LEU A 174 2.21 -15.69 -10.53
CA LEU A 174 1.91 -14.33 -10.07
C LEU A 174 0.50 -14.30 -9.49
N TYR A 175 0.38 -13.76 -8.28
CA TYR A 175 -0.89 -13.50 -7.60
C TYR A 175 -1.07 -12.01 -7.45
N TRP A 176 -2.31 -11.52 -7.60
CA TRP A 176 -2.62 -10.10 -7.38
C TRP A 176 -4.03 -9.91 -6.86
N THR A 177 -4.26 -8.74 -6.33
CA THR A 177 -5.57 -8.27 -5.88
C THR A 177 -6.15 -7.29 -6.88
N ASP A 178 -7.46 -7.33 -7.06
CA ASP A 178 -8.25 -6.32 -7.76
C ASP A 178 -9.27 -5.75 -6.79
N LEU A 179 -9.24 -4.44 -6.57
CA LEU A 179 -10.17 -3.76 -5.67
C LEU A 179 -11.61 -3.92 -6.17
N PRO A 180 -12.60 -3.94 -5.27
CA PRO A 180 -13.99 -3.93 -5.71
C PRO A 180 -14.32 -2.64 -6.45
N PRO A 181 -15.38 -2.65 -7.28
CA PRO A 181 -15.86 -1.45 -7.94
C PRO A 181 -16.02 -0.28 -6.98
N ARG A 182 -15.57 0.90 -7.40
CA ARG A 182 -15.71 2.14 -6.63
C ARG A 182 -16.90 2.93 -7.12
N GLY A 183 -17.59 3.63 -6.20
CA GLY A 183 -18.77 4.41 -6.50
C GLY A 183 -20.05 3.58 -6.60
N THR A 184 -21.15 4.25 -6.92
CA THR A 184 -22.49 3.68 -7.01
C THR A 184 -22.96 3.45 -8.46
N GLU A 185 -22.22 3.99 -9.43
CA GLU A 185 -22.59 3.89 -10.85
C GLU A 185 -22.28 2.49 -11.40
N PRO A 186 -23.19 1.90 -12.16
CA PRO A 186 -22.96 0.63 -12.82
C PRO A 186 -21.76 0.69 -13.79
N ARG A 187 -20.88 -0.29 -13.71
CA ARG A 187 -19.73 -0.47 -14.62
C ARG A 187 -19.87 -1.80 -15.36
N PRO A 188 -20.74 -1.91 -16.35
CA PRO A 188 -21.14 -3.20 -16.96
C PRO A 188 -19.98 -3.94 -17.64
N ASN A 189 -18.95 -3.20 -18.09
CA ASN A 189 -17.78 -3.76 -18.76
C ASN A 189 -16.64 -4.12 -17.78
N PHE A 190 -16.86 -3.99 -16.47
CA PHE A 190 -15.88 -4.30 -15.43
C PHE A 190 -16.35 -5.49 -14.59
N VAL A 191 -15.39 -6.17 -13.98
CA VAL A 191 -15.66 -7.24 -13.01
C VAL A 191 -16.52 -6.66 -11.87
N PRO A 192 -17.65 -7.30 -11.50
CA PRO A 192 -18.59 -6.71 -10.52
C PRO A 192 -18.19 -6.92 -9.05
N PHE A 193 -17.00 -7.42 -8.77
CA PHE A 193 -16.50 -7.71 -7.42
C PHE A 193 -15.01 -7.39 -7.31
N GLY A 194 -14.48 -7.35 -6.11
CA GLY A 194 -13.05 -7.42 -5.83
C GLY A 194 -12.58 -8.88 -5.83
N GLY A 195 -11.35 -9.15 -6.25
CA GLY A 195 -10.89 -10.52 -6.37
C GLY A 195 -9.42 -10.73 -6.08
N VAL A 196 -9.08 -11.95 -5.73
CA VAL A 196 -7.70 -12.47 -5.72
C VAL A 196 -7.54 -13.37 -6.93
N TYR A 197 -6.58 -13.04 -7.76
CA TYR A 197 -6.32 -13.71 -9.02
C TYR A 197 -4.93 -14.34 -9.05
N ARG A 198 -4.74 -15.29 -9.95
CA ARG A 198 -3.45 -15.91 -10.22
C ARG A 198 -3.27 -16.10 -11.73
N ILE A 199 -2.07 -15.84 -12.22
CA ILE A 199 -1.64 -16.31 -13.54
C ILE A 199 -0.45 -17.25 -13.38
N LYS A 200 -0.55 -18.43 -14.00
CA LYS A 200 0.52 -19.44 -14.03
C LYS A 200 0.53 -20.12 -15.39
N ASN A 201 1.70 -20.13 -16.06
CA ASN A 201 1.84 -20.72 -17.40
C ASN A 201 0.80 -20.21 -18.41
N GLY A 202 0.48 -18.91 -18.36
CA GLY A 202 -0.52 -18.27 -19.22
C GLY A 202 -1.98 -18.54 -18.84
N LYS A 203 -2.25 -19.37 -17.83
CA LYS A 203 -3.62 -19.60 -17.35
C LYS A 203 -3.96 -18.62 -16.25
N LEU A 204 -5.07 -17.91 -16.42
CA LEU A 204 -5.66 -17.00 -15.43
C LEU A 204 -6.73 -17.72 -14.61
N ASP A 205 -6.62 -17.65 -13.30
CA ASP A 205 -7.59 -18.21 -12.36
C ASP A 205 -8.08 -17.12 -11.42
N LEU A 206 -9.39 -17.10 -11.12
CA LEU A 206 -9.96 -16.38 -9.97
C LEU A 206 -9.88 -17.34 -8.76
N LEU A 207 -9.23 -16.89 -7.68
CA LEU A 207 -9.00 -17.70 -6.49
C LEU A 207 -9.98 -17.37 -5.35
N SER A 208 -10.40 -16.10 -5.24
CA SER A 208 -11.42 -15.66 -4.26
C SER A 208 -12.10 -14.38 -4.75
N LYS A 209 -13.40 -14.23 -4.44
CA LYS A 209 -14.21 -13.02 -4.65
C LYS A 209 -15.03 -12.64 -3.43
N ASP A 210 -14.75 -13.26 -2.29
CA ASP A 210 -15.55 -13.13 -1.07
C ASP A 210 -15.11 -11.98 -0.17
N TYR A 211 -14.05 -11.28 -0.57
CA TYR A 211 -13.41 -10.21 0.19
C TYR A 211 -13.25 -8.95 -0.66
N ARG A 212 -12.85 -7.87 0.00
CA ARG A 212 -12.50 -6.58 -0.64
C ARG A 212 -10.98 -6.38 -0.51
N PRO A 213 -10.19 -7.14 -1.30
CA PRO A 213 -8.76 -7.27 -1.08
C PRO A 213 -8.00 -6.01 -1.52
N ASN A 214 -6.84 -5.76 -0.88
CA ASN A 214 -5.87 -4.72 -1.22
C ASN A 214 -4.46 -5.35 -1.17
N GLY A 215 -3.67 -5.20 -0.11
CA GLY A 215 -2.34 -5.81 0.00
C GLY A 215 -2.37 -7.34 -0.01
N ILE A 216 -1.28 -7.96 -0.48
CA ILE A 216 -1.14 -9.41 -0.61
C ILE A 216 0.28 -9.87 -0.28
N ALA A 217 0.42 -10.97 0.48
CA ALA A 217 1.72 -11.59 0.76
C ALA A 217 1.59 -13.08 1.09
N PHE A 218 2.61 -13.87 0.73
CA PHE A 218 2.76 -15.24 1.21
C PHE A 218 3.46 -15.30 2.57
N SER A 219 3.20 -16.37 3.34
CA SER A 219 4.12 -16.77 4.41
C SER A 219 5.47 -17.20 3.82
N PRO A 220 6.59 -17.16 4.60
CA PRO A 220 7.91 -17.54 4.08
C PRO A 220 7.98 -18.97 3.50
N ASP A 221 7.20 -19.88 4.05
CA ASP A 221 7.09 -21.27 3.59
C ASP A 221 6.01 -21.47 2.51
N GLU A 222 5.37 -20.39 2.08
CA GLU A 222 4.30 -20.32 1.06
C GLU A 222 3.09 -21.22 1.33
N LYS A 223 2.90 -21.67 2.58
CA LYS A 223 1.72 -22.46 2.96
C LYS A 223 0.49 -21.60 3.20
N TYR A 224 0.69 -20.30 3.47
CA TYR A 224 -0.37 -19.35 3.69
C TYR A 224 -0.25 -18.18 2.74
N LEU A 225 -1.40 -17.64 2.31
CA LEU A 225 -1.53 -16.36 1.66
C LEU A 225 -2.34 -15.44 2.56
N TYR A 226 -1.84 -14.23 2.76
CA TYR A 226 -2.53 -13.18 3.49
C TYR A 226 -2.98 -12.10 2.52
N ILE A 227 -4.16 -11.53 2.78
CA ILE A 227 -4.64 -10.31 2.14
C ILE A 227 -5.11 -9.32 3.21
N THR A 228 -4.97 -8.05 2.94
CA THR A 228 -5.74 -7.04 3.64
C THR A 228 -7.15 -6.99 3.07
N ASP A 229 -8.17 -6.83 3.93
CA ASP A 229 -9.58 -6.80 3.56
C ASP A 229 -10.27 -5.58 4.17
N SER A 230 -11.00 -4.85 3.34
CA SER A 230 -11.75 -3.67 3.78
C SER A 230 -13.14 -4.06 4.29
N PRO A 231 -13.61 -3.54 5.45
CA PRO A 231 -12.88 -2.63 6.34
C PRO A 231 -12.02 -3.37 7.39
N ARG A 232 -10.76 -2.95 7.49
CA ARG A 232 -9.86 -3.17 8.65
C ARG A 232 -9.63 -4.60 9.11
N LYS A 233 -9.53 -5.56 8.19
CA LYS A 233 -9.21 -6.96 8.49
C LYS A 233 -8.00 -7.43 7.71
N LEU A 234 -7.35 -8.46 8.23
CA LEU A 234 -6.45 -9.33 7.48
C LEU A 234 -7.11 -10.70 7.39
N VAL A 235 -7.06 -11.28 6.20
CA VAL A 235 -7.56 -12.63 5.93
C VAL A 235 -6.39 -13.53 5.61
N ARG A 236 -6.41 -14.77 6.10
CA ARG A 236 -5.44 -15.81 5.78
C ARG A 236 -6.14 -16.95 5.05
N PHE A 237 -5.49 -17.43 4.00
CA PHE A 237 -5.86 -18.64 3.27
C PHE A 237 -4.80 -19.71 3.42
N ASP A 238 -5.20 -20.96 3.35
CA ASP A 238 -4.31 -22.07 3.10
C ASP A 238 -4.02 -22.16 1.60
N VAL A 239 -2.73 -22.24 1.23
CA VAL A 239 -2.30 -22.43 -0.16
C VAL A 239 -2.22 -23.92 -0.43
N GLN A 240 -3.02 -24.39 -1.37
CA GLN A 240 -3.05 -25.79 -1.77
C GLN A 240 -1.85 -26.15 -2.65
N ARG A 241 -1.56 -27.44 -2.79
CA ARG A 241 -0.42 -27.94 -3.61
C ARG A 241 -0.46 -27.43 -5.06
N ASP A 242 -1.65 -27.27 -5.63
CA ASP A 242 -1.85 -26.72 -6.97
C ASP A 242 -1.80 -25.20 -7.04
N GLY A 243 -1.64 -24.54 -5.88
CA GLY A 243 -1.62 -23.09 -5.71
C GLY A 243 -2.99 -22.42 -5.63
N THR A 244 -4.08 -23.19 -5.55
CA THR A 244 -5.41 -22.64 -5.21
C THR A 244 -5.49 -22.28 -3.73
N LEU A 245 -6.49 -21.49 -3.37
CA LEU A 245 -6.71 -21.03 -2.00
C LEU A 245 -7.89 -21.76 -1.35
N ALA A 246 -7.75 -22.10 -0.08
CA ALA A 246 -8.79 -22.71 0.73
C ALA A 246 -8.84 -22.10 2.13
N ASN A 247 -9.92 -22.40 2.89
CA ASN A 247 -10.06 -22.08 4.30
C ASN A 247 -9.84 -20.60 4.66
N GLY A 248 -10.27 -19.68 3.78
CA GLY A 248 -10.17 -18.23 4.02
C GLY A 248 -10.88 -17.82 5.29
N HIS A 249 -10.19 -17.19 6.22
CA HIS A 249 -10.74 -16.72 7.49
C HIS A 249 -10.06 -15.45 7.98
N ILE A 250 -10.73 -14.68 8.83
CA ILE A 250 -10.16 -13.48 9.44
C ILE A 250 -8.99 -13.90 10.34
N PHE A 251 -7.79 -13.47 9.98
CA PHE A 251 -6.57 -13.67 10.76
C PHE A 251 -6.48 -12.67 11.91
N VAL A 252 -6.68 -11.37 11.61
CA VAL A 252 -6.75 -10.29 12.60
C VAL A 252 -7.79 -9.24 12.19
N ASN A 253 -8.30 -8.51 13.19
CA ASN A 253 -9.26 -7.42 13.00
C ASN A 253 -8.75 -6.16 13.72
N LEU A 254 -8.50 -5.09 12.95
CA LEU A 254 -8.04 -3.79 13.43
C LEU A 254 -9.19 -2.78 13.62
N GLY A 255 -10.45 -3.25 13.56
CA GLY A 255 -11.64 -2.40 13.50
C GLY A 255 -11.87 -1.50 14.72
N SER A 256 -11.31 -1.83 15.88
CA SER A 256 -11.46 -1.05 17.13
C SER A 256 -10.51 0.15 17.24
N ASP A 257 -9.48 0.27 16.40
CA ASP A 257 -8.54 1.38 16.47
C ASP A 257 -9.17 2.66 15.92
N PRO A 258 -9.23 3.77 16.70
CA PRO A 258 -9.88 5.01 16.27
C PRO A 258 -9.02 5.84 15.30
N ARG A 259 -7.72 5.54 15.16
CA ARG A 259 -6.80 6.29 14.29
C ARG A 259 -7.20 6.17 12.81
N PRO A 260 -6.87 7.18 11.98
CA PRO A 260 -7.13 7.13 10.56
C PRO A 260 -6.25 6.09 9.86
N GLY A 261 -6.74 5.58 8.72
CA GLY A 261 -6.07 4.58 7.89
C GLY A 261 -6.88 3.29 7.79
N ASN A 262 -6.62 2.55 6.74
CA ASN A 262 -7.14 1.20 6.52
C ASN A 262 -5.95 0.27 6.29
N PRO A 263 -6.12 -1.04 6.49
CA PRO A 263 -5.15 -2.01 6.00
C PRO A 263 -4.92 -1.81 4.50
N ASP A 264 -3.63 -1.72 4.13
CA ASP A 264 -3.17 -1.43 2.79
C ASP A 264 -2.06 -2.44 2.44
N GLY A 265 -0.85 -2.03 2.09
CA GLY A 265 0.24 -2.96 1.83
C GLY A 265 0.50 -3.95 2.96
N LEU A 266 0.92 -5.15 2.58
CA LEU A 266 1.14 -6.28 3.49
C LEU A 266 2.38 -7.05 3.08
N LYS A 267 3.22 -7.43 4.04
CA LYS A 267 4.41 -8.27 3.83
C LYS A 267 4.62 -9.20 5.03
N THR A 268 5.35 -10.28 4.83
CA THR A 268 5.84 -11.15 5.90
C THR A 268 7.35 -11.09 5.98
N ASP A 269 7.91 -11.26 7.17
CA ASP A 269 9.33 -11.44 7.33
C ASP A 269 9.73 -12.93 7.31
N LYS A 270 11.03 -13.20 7.29
CA LYS A 270 11.58 -14.57 7.27
C LYS A 270 11.17 -15.43 8.47
N ASP A 271 10.78 -14.81 9.58
CA ASP A 271 10.34 -15.49 10.80
C ASP A 271 8.82 -15.72 10.82
N GLY A 272 8.12 -15.29 9.75
CA GLY A 272 6.68 -15.44 9.56
C GLY A 272 5.85 -14.37 10.26
N ASN A 273 6.46 -13.33 10.82
CA ASN A 273 5.69 -12.19 11.32
C ASN A 273 5.00 -11.49 10.16
N VAL A 274 3.76 -11.08 10.38
CA VAL A 274 2.90 -10.44 9.40
C VAL A 274 2.86 -8.94 9.68
N TYR A 275 3.30 -8.15 8.72
CA TYR A 275 3.30 -6.69 8.79
C TYR A 275 2.23 -6.15 7.87
N THR A 276 1.50 -5.13 8.31
CA THR A 276 0.52 -4.43 7.47
C THR A 276 0.52 -2.94 7.75
N ALA A 277 0.39 -2.14 6.69
CA ALA A 277 -0.07 -0.78 6.84
C ALA A 277 -1.48 -0.79 7.44
N GLY A 278 -1.81 0.19 8.27
CA GLY A 278 -3.10 0.20 8.96
C GLY A 278 -3.35 1.50 9.70
N PRO A 279 -4.35 1.54 10.58
CA PRO A 279 -4.67 2.73 11.35
C PRO A 279 -3.45 3.29 12.11
N GLY A 280 -3.07 4.52 11.80
CA GLY A 280 -2.00 5.24 12.48
C GLY A 280 -0.57 4.80 12.18
N GLY A 281 -0.34 3.78 11.33
CA GLY A 281 1.01 3.33 11.01
C GLY A 281 1.09 1.89 10.51
N LEU A 282 2.22 1.21 10.77
CA LEU A 282 2.36 -0.21 10.53
C LEU A 282 2.06 -1.01 11.79
N TRP A 283 1.43 -2.15 11.60
CA TRP A 283 1.12 -3.14 12.63
C TRP A 283 1.90 -4.42 12.37
N VAL A 284 2.42 -5.02 13.42
CA VAL A 284 3.19 -6.26 13.34
C VAL A 284 2.53 -7.34 14.17
N PHE A 285 2.25 -8.46 13.53
CA PHE A 285 1.64 -9.63 14.19
C PHE A 285 2.58 -10.82 14.12
N SER A 286 2.61 -11.62 15.19
CA SER A 286 3.26 -12.92 15.15
C SER A 286 2.55 -13.86 14.16
N PRO A 287 3.15 -15.00 13.78
CA PRO A 287 2.49 -16.02 12.95
C PRO A 287 1.16 -16.54 13.52
N ALA A 288 0.96 -16.40 14.83
CA ALA A 288 -0.27 -16.77 15.53
C ALA A 288 -1.32 -15.65 15.57
N GLY A 289 -1.05 -14.47 14.99
CA GLY A 289 -1.95 -13.32 14.99
C GLY A 289 -1.92 -12.46 16.24
N LYS A 290 -0.95 -12.67 17.16
CA LYS A 290 -0.75 -11.79 18.30
C LYS A 290 -0.13 -10.48 17.83
N HIS A 291 -0.68 -9.32 18.19
CA HIS A 291 -0.07 -8.00 17.97
C HIS A 291 1.20 -7.88 18.83
N ILE A 292 2.36 -7.67 18.20
CA ILE A 292 3.67 -7.69 18.86
C ILE A 292 4.40 -6.36 18.80
N ALA A 293 4.10 -5.51 17.80
CA ALA A 293 4.66 -4.16 17.71
C ALA A 293 3.84 -3.28 16.76
N SER A 294 4.04 -1.97 16.85
CA SER A 294 3.58 -0.98 15.88
C SER A 294 4.68 0.02 15.55
N LEU A 295 4.68 0.51 14.30
CA LEU A 295 5.49 1.65 13.87
C LEU A 295 4.53 2.79 13.55
N ASN A 296 4.53 3.83 14.34
CA ASN A 296 3.64 4.97 14.17
C ASN A 296 4.05 5.83 12.98
N ALA A 297 3.10 6.23 12.17
CA ALA A 297 3.35 7.15 11.06
C ALA A 297 3.76 8.54 11.59
N PRO A 298 4.60 9.30 10.84
CA PRO A 298 4.99 10.65 11.23
C PRO A 298 3.79 11.56 11.43
N ALA A 299 3.90 12.50 12.35
CA ALA A 299 2.87 13.51 12.58
C ALA A 299 2.59 14.28 11.27
N GLY A 300 1.32 14.49 10.97
CA GLY A 300 0.88 15.15 9.73
C GLY A 300 0.68 14.22 8.53
N THR A 301 1.14 12.96 8.60
CA THR A 301 0.79 11.94 7.61
C THR A 301 -0.45 11.15 8.06
N ARG A 302 -1.17 10.56 7.10
CA ARG A 302 -2.37 9.76 7.43
C ARG A 302 -2.00 8.39 8.01
N SER A 303 -1.09 7.70 7.34
CA SER A 303 -0.55 6.38 7.66
C SER A 303 0.54 6.05 6.65
N PHE A 304 1.31 5.01 6.90
CA PHE A 304 2.00 4.31 5.83
C PHE A 304 0.95 3.62 4.93
N VAL A 305 1.26 3.49 3.63
CA VAL A 305 0.38 2.81 2.67
C VAL A 305 0.98 1.47 2.25
N ASN A 306 2.27 1.42 1.93
CA ASN A 306 2.95 0.18 1.59
C ASN A 306 4.40 0.18 2.10
N PHE A 307 5.10 -0.96 2.02
CA PHE A 307 6.47 -1.08 2.47
C PHE A 307 7.14 -2.33 1.90
N THR A 308 8.47 -2.39 1.98
CA THR A 308 9.25 -3.57 1.63
C THR A 308 10.48 -3.68 2.52
N PHE A 309 10.95 -4.92 2.71
CA PHE A 309 12.25 -5.17 3.32
C PHE A 309 13.33 -5.12 2.25
N GLY A 310 14.36 -4.32 2.47
CA GLY A 310 15.44 -4.07 1.53
C GLY A 310 16.80 -3.92 2.21
N GLY A 311 17.72 -3.23 1.50
CA GLY A 311 19.12 -3.21 1.86
C GLY A 311 19.82 -4.49 1.45
N ASP A 312 21.11 -4.44 1.11
CA ASP A 312 21.85 -5.63 0.69
C ASP A 312 21.95 -6.68 1.82
N ASP A 313 21.93 -6.24 3.06
CA ASP A 313 21.90 -7.06 4.26
C ASP A 313 20.47 -7.45 4.73
N GLY A 314 19.43 -6.95 4.08
CA GLY A 314 18.03 -7.24 4.39
C GLY A 314 17.52 -6.59 5.69
N ARG A 315 18.22 -5.57 6.21
CA ARG A 315 17.86 -4.92 7.49
C ARG A 315 17.11 -3.61 7.34
N THR A 316 17.00 -3.06 6.15
CA THR A 316 16.28 -1.81 5.93
C THR A 316 14.83 -2.09 5.54
N MET A 317 13.87 -1.46 6.20
CA MET A 317 12.50 -1.37 5.71
C MET A 317 12.30 -0.02 5.06
N TYR A 318 11.81 -0.02 3.83
CA TYR A 318 11.34 1.18 3.11
C TYR A 318 9.82 1.25 3.17
N MET A 319 9.29 2.42 3.50
CA MET A 319 7.85 2.63 3.71
C MET A 319 7.38 3.83 2.92
N THR A 320 6.31 3.67 2.19
CA THR A 320 5.66 4.75 1.43
C THR A 320 4.53 5.38 2.19
N THR A 321 4.36 6.66 2.01
CA THR A 321 3.17 7.44 2.35
C THR A 321 2.74 8.22 1.11
N PRO A 322 1.55 8.82 1.08
CA PRO A 322 1.22 9.74 0.00
C PRO A 322 2.23 10.88 -0.19
N GLU A 323 2.95 11.25 0.86
CA GLU A 323 3.81 12.44 0.87
C GLU A 323 5.31 12.17 0.76
N ALA A 324 5.77 10.96 1.15
CA ALA A 324 7.21 10.67 1.24
C ALA A 324 7.53 9.18 1.25
N LEU A 325 8.77 8.84 0.89
CA LEU A 325 9.39 7.55 1.13
C LEU A 325 10.29 7.65 2.36
N PHE A 326 10.10 6.74 3.30
CA PHE A 326 10.86 6.63 4.54
C PHE A 326 11.64 5.34 4.61
N SER A 327 12.61 5.29 5.53
CA SER A 327 13.28 4.06 5.91
C SER A 327 13.50 3.95 7.40
N VAL A 328 13.56 2.71 7.90
CA VAL A 328 13.95 2.36 9.26
C VAL A 328 14.88 1.15 9.23
N GLU A 329 15.83 1.11 10.16
CA GLU A 329 16.85 0.06 10.25
C GLU A 329 16.46 -0.96 11.30
N PHE A 330 16.48 -2.24 10.93
CA PHE A 330 16.28 -3.37 11.83
C PHE A 330 17.62 -3.88 12.36
N LYS A 331 17.64 -4.46 13.54
CA LYS A 331 18.84 -5.06 14.14
C LYS A 331 19.30 -6.30 13.37
N THR A 332 18.36 -7.03 12.77
CA THR A 332 18.61 -8.28 12.05
C THR A 332 17.89 -8.30 10.71
N SER A 333 18.39 -9.09 9.75
CA SER A 333 17.73 -9.25 8.44
C SER A 333 16.29 -9.71 8.58
N ARG A 334 15.40 -9.14 7.76
CA ARG A 334 13.98 -9.52 7.69
C ARG A 334 13.61 -10.28 6.42
N ARG A 335 14.56 -10.38 5.47
CA ARG A 335 14.42 -11.17 4.25
C ARG A 335 14.87 -12.59 4.44
#